data_4017c7a060db846e56b251ad0a9756ef
#
_entry.id   4017c7a060db846e56b251ad0a9756ef
#
_cell.length_a   1.000
_cell.length_b   1.000
_cell.length_c   1.000
_cell.angle_alpha   90.00
_cell.angle_beta   90.00
_cell.angle_gamma   90.00
#
_symmetry.space_group_name_H-M   'P 1'
#
loop_
_entity.id
_entity.type
_entity.pdbx_description
1 polymer ?
#
loop_
_entity_poly.entity_id
_entity_poly.type
_entity_poly.pdbx_seq_one_letter_code
_entity_poly.pdbx_strand_id
1 'polypeptide(L)'
;MTSNTFYTLAVFAIVLLIITKPIGLWLTPIAQGRAPAVVDAIDRRLISVLAPSGREESWQRYAVSLLTFNTLGLIFLYVLQRIQGWLPLNPQGFEGVAPDQAFNTAVSFVTNTNWQSYGGEMTMSYLTQMLGMGVQNFLSAATGIAVAFALMRGFSRHESSTIGCFAHDVIRITLWVLLPMCLTYALFLVSQGVIQNMSDYLTVTTLAGDSQSIAMGPVASQEAVKLLGTNGGGFFNVNSAHPFENPTPLTNFLEALAIFAIPTGLTYAFGRMVGHQREGWMLWQVMGALFVLAFTAFVYTESTGNPLLQAIGAEGLSWEGKDARFDLGALSLFSTVTTSASCGAVAVMHDSLMPLSGMVTMVLMQLGEVVFGGVGAGFYGMIVMAVIAVFIASLMVGRTPEYLGKKITPKEMKLAALTMLTVPFIVLAGTGDRKSTRQNSSHNTTARMPSSA
;
A
#
# COMPACT_ATOMS: atom_id res chain seq x y z
N MET A 1 24.86 -10.08 9.02
CA MET A 1 24.51 -8.71 8.58
C MET A 1 25.80 -7.92 8.37
N THR A 2 25.94 -7.25 7.24
CA THR A 2 27.06 -6.36 7.00
C THR A 2 26.86 -5.06 7.79
N SER A 3 27.97 -4.33 8.08
CA SER A 3 27.88 -2.98 8.70
C SER A 3 26.96 -2.05 7.91
N ASN A 4 27.00 -2.15 6.59
CA ASN A 4 26.18 -1.33 5.67
C ASN A 4 24.67 -1.56 5.88
N THR A 5 24.25 -2.81 6.04
CA THR A 5 22.82 -3.15 6.30
C THR A 5 22.33 -2.53 7.62
N PHE A 6 23.17 -2.55 8.65
CA PHE A 6 22.83 -1.92 9.94
C PHE A 6 22.70 -0.40 9.80
N TYR A 7 23.62 0.25 9.09
CA TYR A 7 23.53 1.70 8.83
C TYR A 7 22.28 2.06 8.03
N THR A 8 21.92 1.29 7.03
CA THR A 8 20.70 1.52 6.23
C THR A 8 19.45 1.47 7.11
N LEU A 9 19.30 0.45 7.96
CA LEU A 9 18.19 0.36 8.91
C LEU A 9 18.19 1.53 9.92
N ALA A 10 19.35 1.87 10.49
CA ALA A 10 19.46 2.94 11.48
C ALA A 10 19.08 4.31 10.88
N VAL A 11 19.60 4.63 9.70
CA VAL A 11 19.27 5.86 8.99
C VAL A 11 17.78 5.90 8.65
N PHE A 12 17.23 4.79 8.14
CA PHE A 12 15.80 4.68 7.84
C PHE A 12 14.94 4.94 9.08
N ALA A 13 15.23 4.28 10.20
CA ALA A 13 14.49 4.45 11.45
C ALA A 13 14.56 5.88 11.99
N ILE A 14 15.75 6.52 11.93
CA ILE A 14 15.94 7.91 12.37
C ILE A 14 15.14 8.87 11.49
N VAL A 15 15.22 8.75 10.17
CA VAL A 15 14.48 9.62 9.25
C VAL A 15 12.99 9.43 9.43
N LEU A 16 12.53 8.18 9.56
CA LEU A 16 11.12 7.86 9.80
C LEU A 16 10.61 8.50 11.11
N LEU A 17 11.40 8.43 12.17
CA LEU A 17 11.07 9.06 13.46
C LEU A 17 10.97 10.59 13.32
N ILE A 18 11.88 11.21 12.59
CA ILE A 18 11.91 12.67 12.36
C ILE A 18 10.67 13.13 11.59
N ILE A 19 10.26 12.42 10.53
CA ILE A 19 9.11 12.81 9.69
C ILE A 19 7.75 12.49 10.33
N THR A 20 7.68 11.56 11.27
CA THR A 20 6.43 11.14 11.94
C THR A 20 5.70 12.33 12.58
N LYS A 21 6.40 13.16 13.32
CA LYS A 21 5.81 14.31 14.04
C LYS A 21 5.26 15.39 13.10
N PRO A 22 6.02 15.92 12.14
CA PRO A 22 5.50 16.95 11.22
C PRO A 22 4.31 16.43 10.38
N ILE A 23 4.36 15.19 9.88
CA ILE A 23 3.23 14.60 9.15
C ILE A 23 2.01 14.46 10.06
N GLY A 24 2.18 13.94 11.28
CA GLY A 24 1.08 13.80 12.23
C GLY A 24 0.47 15.13 12.65
N LEU A 25 1.27 16.19 12.80
CA LEU A 25 0.77 17.56 13.05
C LEU A 25 -0.03 18.09 11.86
N TRP A 26 0.36 17.78 10.64
CA TRP A 26 -0.37 18.16 9.43
C TRP A 26 -1.69 17.39 9.29
N LEU A 27 -1.71 16.10 9.62
CA LEU A 27 -2.90 15.25 9.57
C LEU A 27 -3.94 15.58 10.65
N THR A 28 -3.51 16.04 11.82
CA THR A 28 -4.39 16.27 12.98
C THR A 28 -5.57 17.21 12.71
N PRO A 29 -5.42 18.43 12.14
CA PRO A 29 -6.56 19.30 11.85
C PRO A 29 -7.52 18.67 10.85
N ILE A 30 -7.01 17.94 9.85
CA ILE A 30 -7.84 17.28 8.84
C ILE A 30 -8.66 16.16 9.50
N ALA A 31 -8.05 15.36 10.36
CA ALA A 31 -8.73 14.36 11.17
C ALA A 31 -9.81 14.97 12.09
N GLN A 32 -9.63 16.21 12.54
CA GLN A 32 -10.66 16.97 13.29
C GLN A 32 -11.77 17.55 12.41
N GLY A 33 -11.72 17.33 11.09
CA GLY A 33 -12.69 17.87 10.15
C GLY A 33 -12.44 19.33 9.76
N ARG A 34 -11.20 19.83 9.90
CA ARG A 34 -10.77 21.19 9.55
C ARG A 34 -9.62 21.11 8.56
N ALA A 35 -9.49 22.11 7.71
CA ALA A 35 -8.28 22.25 6.92
C ALA A 35 -7.12 22.81 7.76
N PRO A 36 -5.86 22.59 7.36
CA PRO A 36 -4.73 23.34 7.92
C PRO A 36 -4.94 24.85 7.77
N ALA A 37 -4.54 25.63 8.78
CA ALA A 37 -4.83 27.07 8.84
C ALA A 37 -4.40 27.84 7.58
N VAL A 38 -3.30 27.42 6.95
CA VAL A 38 -2.74 28.04 5.73
C VAL A 38 -3.70 27.95 4.53
N VAL A 39 -4.53 26.91 4.46
CA VAL A 39 -5.43 26.63 3.31
C VAL A 39 -6.92 26.71 3.66
N ASP A 40 -7.27 27.10 4.89
CA ASP A 40 -8.63 27.05 5.42
C ASP A 40 -9.65 27.87 4.59
N ALA A 41 -9.26 29.05 4.08
CA ALA A 41 -10.12 29.89 3.26
C ALA A 41 -10.44 29.22 1.90
N ILE A 42 -9.44 28.59 1.28
CA ILE A 42 -9.58 27.86 0.03
C ILE A 42 -10.41 26.59 0.26
N ASP A 43 -10.12 25.86 1.34
CA ASP A 43 -10.87 24.65 1.71
C ASP A 43 -12.37 24.92 1.85
N ARG A 44 -12.75 25.94 2.60
CA ARG A 44 -14.18 26.31 2.76
C ARG A 44 -14.87 26.56 1.43
N ARG A 45 -14.20 27.25 0.50
CA ARG A 45 -14.74 27.53 -0.83
C ARG A 45 -14.86 26.25 -1.66
N LEU A 46 -13.83 25.41 -1.66
CA LEU A 46 -13.84 24.14 -2.39
C LEU A 46 -14.89 23.17 -1.85
N ILE A 47 -15.00 23.02 -0.54
CA ILE A 47 -16.01 22.17 0.10
C ILE A 47 -17.43 22.67 -0.23
N SER A 48 -17.66 24.00 -0.24
CA SER A 48 -18.96 24.56 -0.57
C SER A 48 -19.40 24.31 -2.02
N VAL A 49 -18.43 24.08 -2.92
CA VAL A 49 -18.70 23.76 -4.34
C VAL A 49 -18.77 22.23 -4.56
N LEU A 50 -17.79 21.48 -4.03
CA LEU A 50 -17.64 20.05 -4.32
C LEU A 50 -18.55 19.16 -3.48
N ALA A 51 -18.89 19.57 -2.26
CA ALA A 51 -19.74 18.80 -1.35
C ALA A 51 -20.65 19.72 -0.51
N PRO A 52 -21.52 20.55 -1.11
CA PRO A 52 -22.31 21.56 -0.41
C PRO A 52 -23.32 20.97 0.58
N SER A 53 -23.77 19.73 0.34
CA SER A 53 -24.73 19.01 1.18
C SER A 53 -24.07 18.17 2.28
N GLY A 54 -22.73 18.20 2.38
CA GLY A 54 -21.99 17.40 3.36
C GLY A 54 -22.36 17.77 4.79
N ARG A 55 -22.86 16.78 5.55
CA ARG A 55 -23.23 16.91 6.96
C ARG A 55 -22.53 15.83 7.78
N GLU A 56 -22.41 16.06 9.07
CA GLU A 56 -21.96 15.03 9.99
C GLU A 56 -22.84 13.78 9.88
N GLU A 57 -22.22 12.62 9.66
CA GLU A 57 -22.86 11.35 9.37
C GLU A 57 -22.76 10.41 10.58
N SER A 58 -23.81 9.60 10.79
CA SER A 58 -23.70 8.41 11.65
C SER A 58 -22.80 7.36 10.96
N TRP A 59 -22.32 6.39 11.71
CA TRP A 59 -21.46 5.34 11.16
C TRP A 59 -22.12 4.57 9.99
N GLN A 60 -23.44 4.36 10.00
CA GLN A 60 -24.16 3.68 8.91
C GLN A 60 -24.14 4.52 7.64
N ARG A 61 -24.44 5.82 7.75
CA ARG A 61 -24.42 6.73 6.59
C ARG A 61 -23.01 6.87 6.03
N TYR A 62 -22.02 7.01 6.90
CA TYR A 62 -20.62 7.08 6.50
C TYR A 62 -20.21 5.82 5.72
N ALA A 63 -20.58 4.63 6.20
CA ALA A 63 -20.32 3.35 5.51
C ALA A 63 -21.05 3.29 4.16
N VAL A 64 -22.31 3.73 4.06
CA VAL A 64 -23.05 3.77 2.78
C VAL A 64 -22.41 4.75 1.82
N SER A 65 -22.00 5.94 2.27
CA SER A 65 -21.30 6.94 1.44
C SER A 65 -20.00 6.36 0.88
N LEU A 66 -19.21 5.68 1.72
CA LEU A 66 -17.98 5.00 1.34
C LEU A 66 -18.22 3.89 0.30
N LEU A 67 -19.18 3.00 0.55
CA LEU A 67 -19.49 1.89 -0.37
C LEU A 67 -19.99 2.40 -1.72
N THR A 68 -20.87 3.43 -1.70
CA THR A 68 -21.36 4.05 -2.93
C THR A 68 -20.21 4.67 -3.73
N PHE A 69 -19.34 5.43 -3.08
CA PHE A 69 -18.19 6.05 -3.71
C PHE A 69 -17.27 5.00 -4.37
N ASN A 70 -16.93 3.93 -3.64
CA ASN A 70 -16.07 2.86 -4.17
C ASN A 70 -16.76 2.09 -5.31
N THR A 71 -18.07 1.85 -5.22
CA THR A 71 -18.82 1.20 -6.31
C THR A 71 -18.80 2.05 -7.59
N LEU A 72 -18.97 3.36 -7.47
CA LEU A 72 -18.87 4.27 -8.61
C LEU A 72 -17.45 4.28 -9.20
N GLY A 73 -16.43 4.29 -8.36
CA GLY A 73 -15.02 4.16 -8.78
C GLY A 73 -14.75 2.85 -9.53
N LEU A 74 -15.29 1.73 -9.03
CA LEU A 74 -15.18 0.42 -9.68
C LEU A 74 -15.82 0.42 -11.08
N ILE A 75 -17.05 0.92 -11.19
CA ILE A 75 -17.76 1.00 -12.48
C ILE A 75 -16.99 1.89 -13.46
N PHE A 76 -16.54 3.08 -12.98
CA PHE A 76 -15.77 4.00 -13.80
C PHE A 76 -14.47 3.35 -14.32
N LEU A 77 -13.70 2.75 -13.45
CA LEU A 77 -12.43 2.12 -13.83
C LEU A 77 -12.61 0.92 -14.73
N TYR A 78 -13.65 0.11 -14.49
CA TYR A 78 -14.02 -1.01 -15.37
C TYR A 78 -14.36 -0.51 -16.78
N VAL A 79 -15.26 0.46 -16.89
CA VAL A 79 -15.69 1.01 -18.20
C VAL A 79 -14.50 1.65 -18.92
N LEU A 80 -13.68 2.44 -18.23
CA LEU A 80 -12.53 3.11 -18.83
C LEU A 80 -11.57 2.10 -19.51
N GLN A 81 -11.26 1.00 -18.84
CA GLN A 81 -10.42 -0.07 -19.38
C GLN A 81 -11.06 -0.76 -20.60
N ARG A 82 -12.37 -0.96 -20.56
CA ARG A 82 -13.11 -1.60 -21.67
C ARG A 82 -13.16 -0.78 -22.94
N ILE A 83 -13.15 0.55 -22.81
CA ILE A 83 -13.27 1.46 -23.95
C ILE A 83 -11.95 2.14 -24.35
N GLN A 84 -10.82 1.79 -23.70
CA GLN A 84 -9.54 2.49 -23.91
C GLN A 84 -9.08 2.55 -25.37
N GLY A 85 -9.42 1.54 -26.19
CA GLY A 85 -9.08 1.51 -27.60
C GLY A 85 -9.72 2.63 -28.44
N TRP A 86 -10.79 3.26 -27.94
CA TRP A 86 -11.47 4.39 -28.58
C TRP A 86 -11.09 5.75 -27.99
N LEU A 87 -10.30 5.74 -26.92
CA LEU A 87 -9.95 6.95 -26.18
C LEU A 87 -8.60 7.54 -26.69
N PRO A 88 -8.38 8.84 -26.52
CA PRO A 88 -7.11 9.48 -26.85
C PRO A 88 -6.00 9.02 -25.90
N LEU A 89 -4.75 9.46 -26.18
CA LEU A 89 -3.55 9.10 -25.42
C LEU A 89 -3.29 7.59 -25.38
N ASN A 90 -3.50 6.94 -26.51
CA ASN A 90 -3.22 5.53 -26.72
C ASN A 90 -2.28 5.35 -27.94
N PRO A 91 -1.04 5.83 -27.88
CA PRO A 91 -0.12 5.82 -29.02
C PRO A 91 0.25 4.39 -29.48
N GLN A 92 0.19 3.40 -28.58
CA GLN A 92 0.46 2.00 -28.90
C GLN A 92 -0.75 1.28 -29.52
N GLY A 93 -1.92 1.92 -29.57
CA GLY A 93 -3.13 1.33 -30.13
C GLY A 93 -3.66 0.13 -29.34
N PHE A 94 -3.48 0.13 -28.02
CA PHE A 94 -4.00 -0.95 -27.17
C PHE A 94 -5.52 -1.06 -27.27
N GLU A 95 -6.00 -2.27 -27.48
CA GLU A 95 -7.44 -2.58 -27.49
C GLU A 95 -8.04 -2.51 -26.09
N GLY A 96 -9.38 -2.62 -26.01
CA GLY A 96 -10.09 -2.71 -24.73
C GLY A 96 -9.67 -3.96 -23.93
N VAL A 97 -9.32 -3.77 -22.66
CA VAL A 97 -8.90 -4.86 -21.76
C VAL A 97 -10.01 -5.93 -21.64
N ALA A 98 -9.65 -7.22 -21.61
CA ALA A 98 -10.62 -8.31 -21.46
C ALA A 98 -11.53 -8.13 -20.24
N PRO A 99 -12.81 -8.57 -20.29
CA PRO A 99 -13.79 -8.27 -19.23
C PRO A 99 -13.38 -8.73 -17.84
N ASP A 100 -12.87 -9.95 -17.73
CA ASP A 100 -12.39 -10.58 -16.49
C ASP A 100 -11.18 -9.82 -15.92
N GLN A 101 -10.21 -9.49 -16.78
CA GLN A 101 -9.04 -8.71 -16.42
C GLN A 101 -9.41 -7.28 -15.99
N ALA A 102 -10.31 -6.62 -16.73
CA ALA A 102 -10.78 -5.28 -16.40
C ALA A 102 -11.53 -5.24 -15.07
N PHE A 103 -12.35 -6.27 -14.78
CA PHE A 103 -13.05 -6.39 -13.51
C PHE A 103 -12.09 -6.65 -12.35
N ASN A 104 -11.18 -7.60 -12.51
CA ASN A 104 -10.14 -7.89 -11.50
C ASN A 104 -9.34 -6.64 -11.17
N THR A 105 -8.86 -5.92 -12.19
CA THR A 105 -8.09 -4.68 -12.03
C THR A 105 -8.92 -3.59 -11.34
N ALA A 106 -10.18 -3.40 -11.74
CA ALA A 106 -11.04 -2.38 -11.13
C ALA A 106 -11.27 -2.65 -9.64
N VAL A 107 -11.56 -3.90 -9.26
CA VAL A 107 -11.70 -4.29 -7.84
C VAL A 107 -10.39 -4.05 -7.10
N SER A 108 -9.27 -4.50 -7.66
CA SER A 108 -7.94 -4.39 -7.07
C SER A 108 -7.56 -2.94 -6.76
N PHE A 109 -7.74 -2.02 -7.71
CA PHE A 109 -7.39 -0.61 -7.52
C PHE A 109 -8.34 0.14 -6.58
N VAL A 110 -9.64 -0.20 -6.60
CA VAL A 110 -10.62 0.43 -5.70
C VAL A 110 -10.42 0.02 -4.25
N THR A 111 -10.01 -1.22 -4.00
CA THR A 111 -9.73 -1.73 -2.65
C THR A 111 -8.34 -1.36 -2.12
N ASN A 112 -7.56 -0.59 -2.87
CA ASN A 112 -6.16 -0.24 -2.56
C ASN A 112 -5.20 -1.44 -2.52
N THR A 113 -5.58 -2.55 -3.15
CA THR A 113 -4.75 -3.75 -3.24
C THR A 113 -3.73 -3.63 -4.37
N ASN A 114 -4.14 -3.09 -5.50
CA ASN A 114 -3.35 -2.80 -6.70
C ASN A 114 -2.59 -3.99 -7.29
N TRP A 115 -3.06 -5.19 -7.07
CA TRP A 115 -2.53 -6.38 -7.70
C TRP A 115 -2.79 -6.36 -9.20
N GLN A 116 -1.72 -6.60 -9.97
CA GLN A 116 -1.73 -6.57 -11.43
C GLN A 116 -1.41 -7.95 -11.98
N SER A 117 -2.33 -8.56 -12.73
CA SER A 117 -2.11 -9.78 -13.50
C SER A 117 -1.79 -9.47 -14.98
N TYR A 118 -1.27 -8.28 -15.27
CA TYR A 118 -0.89 -7.76 -16.58
C TYR A 118 0.35 -6.87 -16.46
N GLY A 119 1.08 -6.70 -17.55
CA GLY A 119 2.10 -5.66 -17.68
C GLY A 119 1.45 -4.34 -18.09
N GLY A 120 1.55 -3.30 -17.25
CA GLY A 120 0.91 -2.01 -17.50
C GLY A 120 1.37 -1.38 -18.82
N GLU A 121 2.66 -1.46 -19.09
CA GLU A 121 3.30 -0.99 -20.33
C GLU A 121 2.88 -1.75 -21.60
N MET A 122 2.31 -2.94 -21.44
CA MET A 122 1.87 -3.80 -22.56
C MET A 122 0.35 -3.82 -22.74
N THR A 123 -0.41 -3.24 -21.80
CA THR A 123 -1.86 -3.45 -21.73
C THR A 123 -2.66 -2.15 -21.60
N MET A 124 -2.11 -1.14 -20.92
CA MET A 124 -2.86 0.06 -20.51
C MET A 124 -2.41 1.30 -21.27
N SER A 125 -3.37 2.00 -21.89
CA SER A 125 -3.10 3.30 -22.52
C SER A 125 -2.70 4.36 -21.47
N TYR A 126 -2.01 5.42 -21.90
CA TYR A 126 -1.62 6.51 -20.99
C TYR A 126 -2.82 7.14 -20.29
N LEU A 127 -3.94 7.30 -21.00
CA LEU A 127 -5.16 7.82 -20.40
C LEU A 127 -5.67 6.88 -19.29
N THR A 128 -5.66 5.58 -19.54
CA THR A 128 -6.06 4.58 -18.53
C THR A 128 -5.12 4.60 -17.33
N GLN A 129 -3.80 4.71 -17.56
CA GLN A 129 -2.82 4.82 -16.49
C GLN A 129 -3.01 6.08 -15.63
N MET A 130 -3.27 7.24 -16.24
CA MET A 130 -3.42 8.51 -15.52
C MET A 130 -4.79 8.66 -14.88
N LEU A 131 -5.85 8.67 -15.73
CA LEU A 131 -7.22 8.95 -15.31
C LEU A 131 -7.85 7.77 -14.57
N GLY A 132 -7.47 6.55 -14.94
CA GLY A 132 -7.91 5.33 -14.27
C GLY A 132 -7.07 5.03 -13.04
N MET A 133 -5.88 4.44 -13.26
CA MET A 133 -5.03 3.90 -12.20
C MET A 133 -4.52 4.99 -11.25
N GLY A 134 -3.95 6.08 -11.78
CA GLY A 134 -3.41 7.19 -10.99
C GLY A 134 -4.48 7.87 -10.13
N VAL A 135 -5.63 8.22 -10.71
CA VAL A 135 -6.72 8.83 -9.93
C VAL A 135 -7.25 7.86 -8.87
N GLN A 136 -7.43 6.58 -9.22
CA GLN A 136 -7.91 5.59 -8.26
C GLN A 136 -6.93 5.36 -7.12
N ASN A 137 -5.62 5.45 -7.36
CA ASN A 137 -4.61 5.40 -6.30
C ASN A 137 -4.79 6.53 -5.26
N PHE A 138 -5.12 7.75 -5.71
CA PHE A 138 -5.48 8.82 -4.78
C PHE A 138 -6.76 8.53 -4.00
N LEU A 139 -7.81 8.08 -4.67
CA LEU A 139 -9.13 7.91 -4.09
C LEU A 139 -9.19 6.73 -3.12
N SER A 140 -8.54 5.61 -3.45
CA SER A 140 -8.47 4.44 -2.57
C SER A 140 -7.65 4.73 -1.30
N ALA A 141 -6.50 5.39 -1.44
CA ALA A 141 -5.70 5.83 -0.31
C ALA A 141 -6.46 6.82 0.59
N ALA A 142 -7.13 7.81 -0.02
CA ALA A 142 -7.96 8.77 0.71
C ALA A 142 -9.09 8.08 1.48
N THR A 143 -9.70 7.04 0.91
CA THR A 143 -10.72 6.22 1.57
C THR A 143 -10.17 5.53 2.82
N GLY A 144 -9.01 4.90 2.75
CA GLY A 144 -8.36 4.25 3.89
C GLY A 144 -8.05 5.23 5.04
N ILE A 145 -7.49 6.40 4.70
CA ILE A 145 -7.22 7.46 5.68
C ILE A 145 -8.51 8.02 6.28
N ALA A 146 -9.58 8.17 5.48
CA ALA A 146 -10.88 8.65 5.96
C ALA A 146 -11.49 7.70 7.00
N VAL A 147 -11.40 6.39 6.80
CA VAL A 147 -11.81 5.38 7.80
C VAL A 147 -10.97 5.50 9.07
N ALA A 148 -9.66 5.70 8.97
CA ALA A 148 -8.80 5.93 10.14
C ALA A 148 -9.23 7.19 10.91
N PHE A 149 -9.53 8.28 10.22
CA PHE A 149 -10.02 9.51 10.86
C PHE A 149 -11.38 9.33 11.53
N ALA A 150 -12.30 8.59 10.90
CA ALA A 150 -13.59 8.24 11.50
C ALA A 150 -13.41 7.45 12.79
N LEU A 151 -12.49 6.47 12.80
CA LEU A 151 -12.15 5.71 14.00
C LEU A 151 -11.52 6.60 15.09
N MET A 152 -10.56 7.45 14.73
CA MET A 152 -9.95 8.40 15.67
C MET A 152 -10.99 9.30 16.33
N ARG A 153 -11.98 9.80 15.55
CA ARG A 153 -13.11 10.58 16.09
C ARG A 153 -13.97 9.74 17.04
N GLY A 154 -14.19 8.46 16.71
CA GLY A 154 -14.88 7.50 17.57
C GLY A 154 -14.22 7.37 18.95
N PHE A 155 -12.90 7.43 19.06
CA PHE A 155 -12.19 7.41 20.34
C PHE A 155 -12.13 8.78 21.03
N SER A 156 -11.94 9.86 20.28
CA SER A 156 -11.73 11.19 20.84
C SER A 156 -13.00 11.93 21.24
N ARG A 157 -14.15 11.60 20.62
CA ARG A 157 -15.44 12.24 20.94
C ARG A 157 -16.16 11.51 22.06
N HIS A 158 -16.76 12.28 22.98
CA HIS A 158 -17.65 11.78 24.01
C HIS A 158 -19.10 12.05 23.61
N GLU A 159 -19.99 11.07 23.79
CA GLU A 159 -21.44 11.17 23.57
C GLU A 159 -21.87 11.67 22.18
N SER A 160 -21.07 11.38 21.17
CA SER A 160 -21.39 11.75 19.78
C SER A 160 -21.97 10.57 19.01
N SER A 161 -23.08 10.81 18.30
CA SER A 161 -23.68 9.84 17.37
C SER A 161 -23.11 9.92 15.96
N THR A 162 -22.20 10.87 15.69
CA THR A 162 -21.61 11.14 14.37
C THR A 162 -20.11 10.95 14.40
N ILE A 163 -19.54 10.54 13.26
CA ILE A 163 -18.10 10.24 13.10
C ILE A 163 -17.40 11.09 12.04
N GLY A 164 -18.10 12.03 11.43
CA GLY A 164 -17.60 12.94 10.40
C GLY A 164 -18.44 12.92 9.14
N CYS A 165 -17.93 13.49 8.06
CA CYS A 165 -18.54 13.46 6.72
C CYS A 165 -17.56 12.84 5.75
N PHE A 166 -17.91 11.68 5.16
CA PHE A 166 -17.05 10.94 4.25
C PHE A 166 -16.57 11.77 3.06
N ALA A 167 -17.48 12.47 2.40
CA ALA A 167 -17.13 13.30 1.23
C ALA A 167 -16.13 14.41 1.58
N HIS A 168 -16.33 15.10 2.71
CA HIS A 168 -15.37 16.12 3.18
C HIS A 168 -14.02 15.53 3.52
N ASP A 169 -13.98 14.34 4.14
CA ASP A 169 -12.74 13.67 4.49
C ASP A 169 -11.95 13.30 3.24
N VAL A 170 -12.58 12.64 2.25
CA VAL A 170 -11.91 12.25 1.01
C VAL A 170 -11.37 13.47 0.25
N ILE A 171 -12.17 14.54 0.11
CA ILE A 171 -11.75 15.76 -0.56
C ILE A 171 -10.52 16.37 0.15
N ARG A 172 -10.57 16.53 1.47
CA ARG A 172 -9.47 17.13 2.22
C ARG A 172 -8.21 16.29 2.22
N ILE A 173 -8.34 14.98 2.36
CA ILE A 173 -7.19 14.07 2.30
C ILE A 173 -6.55 14.13 0.92
N THR A 174 -7.35 14.07 -0.13
CA THR A 174 -6.84 14.14 -1.50
C THR A 174 -6.13 15.47 -1.76
N LEU A 175 -6.78 16.61 -1.45
CA LEU A 175 -6.26 17.92 -1.81
C LEU A 175 -5.17 18.45 -0.88
N TRP A 176 -5.22 18.13 0.41
CA TRP A 176 -4.32 18.74 1.41
C TRP A 176 -3.29 17.76 2.00
N VAL A 177 -3.40 16.45 1.71
CA VAL A 177 -2.40 15.47 2.12
C VAL A 177 -1.74 14.85 0.89
N LEU A 178 -2.49 14.06 0.14
CA LEU A 178 -1.93 13.24 -0.93
C LEU A 178 -1.40 14.10 -2.09
N LEU A 179 -2.19 15.02 -2.63
CA LEU A 179 -1.79 15.81 -3.79
C LEU A 179 -0.51 16.63 -3.57
N PRO A 180 -0.34 17.42 -2.49
CA PRO A 180 0.89 18.18 -2.30
C PRO A 180 2.10 17.30 -2.04
N MET A 181 1.95 16.19 -1.29
CA MET A 181 3.03 15.26 -1.06
C MET A 181 3.43 14.54 -2.36
N CYS A 182 2.45 14.05 -3.13
CA CYS A 182 2.71 13.37 -4.40
C CYS A 182 3.33 14.31 -5.43
N LEU A 183 2.88 15.57 -5.53
CA LEU A 183 3.46 16.52 -6.46
C LEU A 183 4.94 16.79 -6.14
N THR A 184 5.24 17.05 -4.88
CA THR A 184 6.63 17.28 -4.44
C THR A 184 7.49 16.05 -4.69
N TYR A 185 6.96 14.87 -4.40
CA TYR A 185 7.69 13.62 -4.57
C TYR A 185 7.86 13.25 -6.06
N ALA A 186 6.84 13.46 -6.90
CA ALA A 186 6.96 13.26 -8.34
C ALA A 186 8.03 14.16 -8.98
N LEU A 187 8.10 15.44 -8.58
CA LEU A 187 9.15 16.34 -9.04
C LEU A 187 10.54 15.87 -8.62
N PHE A 188 10.68 15.35 -7.42
CA PHE A 188 11.92 14.72 -6.97
C PHE A 188 12.25 13.49 -7.84
N LEU A 189 11.30 12.58 -8.06
CA LEU A 189 11.51 11.39 -8.89
C LEU A 189 11.95 11.74 -10.32
N VAL A 190 11.32 12.75 -10.94
CA VAL A 190 11.73 13.26 -12.25
C VAL A 190 13.18 13.78 -12.22
N SER A 191 13.56 14.48 -11.15
CA SER A 191 14.94 14.98 -10.98
C SER A 191 15.97 13.85 -10.88
N GLN A 192 15.55 12.66 -10.48
CA GLN A 192 16.39 11.46 -10.37
C GLN A 192 16.39 10.60 -11.64
N GLY A 193 15.60 10.96 -12.67
CA GLY A 193 15.56 10.27 -13.94
C GLY A 193 14.35 9.36 -14.16
N VAL A 194 13.37 9.37 -13.24
CA VAL A 194 12.08 8.70 -13.49
C VAL A 194 11.34 9.43 -14.59
N ILE A 195 10.89 8.70 -15.61
CA ILE A 195 10.29 9.32 -16.79
C ILE A 195 8.90 9.88 -16.51
N GLN A 196 8.61 11.02 -17.16
CA GLN A 196 7.29 11.66 -17.14
C GLN A 196 7.04 12.33 -18.48
N ASN A 197 6.50 11.59 -19.42
CA ASN A 197 6.22 12.07 -20.78
C ASN A 197 5.00 11.39 -21.40
N MET A 198 4.63 11.81 -22.59
CA MET A 198 3.54 11.25 -23.42
C MET A 198 4.04 10.80 -24.78
N SER A 199 5.34 10.55 -24.89
CA SER A 199 5.98 10.11 -26.14
C SER A 199 5.59 8.69 -26.48
N ASP A 200 5.65 8.35 -27.77
CA ASP A 200 5.56 6.96 -28.21
C ASP A 200 6.72 6.14 -27.66
N TYR A 201 6.56 4.83 -27.63
CA TYR A 201 7.62 3.93 -27.24
C TYR A 201 8.80 4.03 -28.23
N LEU A 202 10.01 3.97 -27.70
CA LEU A 202 11.23 4.04 -28.50
C LEU A 202 11.63 2.65 -28.95
N THR A 203 11.80 2.46 -30.25
CA THR A 203 12.37 1.25 -30.80
C THR A 203 13.89 1.45 -30.97
N VAL A 204 14.67 0.62 -30.33
CA VAL A 204 16.14 0.64 -30.38
C VAL A 204 16.67 -0.70 -30.89
N THR A 205 17.84 -0.68 -31.49
CA THR A 205 18.54 -1.90 -31.89
C THR A 205 19.52 -2.31 -30.78
N THR A 206 19.42 -3.54 -30.32
CA THR A 206 20.32 -4.10 -29.29
C THR A 206 21.72 -4.36 -29.88
N LEU A 207 22.70 -4.61 -29.03
CA LEU A 207 24.06 -4.99 -29.47
C LEU A 207 24.08 -6.30 -30.25
N ALA A 208 23.10 -7.17 -30.06
CA ALA A 208 22.93 -8.41 -30.82
C ALA A 208 22.27 -8.20 -32.21
N GLY A 209 21.78 -6.99 -32.50
CA GLY A 209 21.09 -6.65 -33.73
C GLY A 209 19.56 -6.81 -33.68
N ASP A 210 19.01 -7.23 -32.54
CA ASP A 210 17.57 -7.39 -32.37
C ASP A 210 16.88 -6.05 -32.06
N SER A 211 15.57 -5.95 -32.34
CA SER A 211 14.75 -4.80 -32.04
C SER A 211 14.23 -4.92 -30.63
N GLN A 212 14.39 -3.86 -29.83
CA GLN A 212 13.84 -3.73 -28.49
C GLN A 212 12.95 -2.48 -28.39
N SER A 213 11.74 -2.63 -27.85
CA SER A 213 10.85 -1.51 -27.53
C SER A 213 11.07 -1.04 -26.09
N ILE A 214 11.37 0.24 -25.91
CA ILE A 214 11.52 0.88 -24.61
C ILE A 214 10.26 1.68 -24.33
N ALA A 215 9.50 1.26 -23.32
CA ALA A 215 8.26 1.92 -22.96
C ALA A 215 8.52 3.31 -22.37
N MET A 216 7.68 4.28 -22.75
CA MET A 216 7.63 5.65 -22.27
C MET A 216 6.31 5.88 -21.55
N GLY A 217 6.14 7.02 -20.87
CA GLY A 217 4.86 7.37 -20.31
C GLY A 217 4.90 8.25 -19.05
N PRO A 218 3.74 8.49 -18.43
CA PRO A 218 3.57 9.31 -17.23
C PRO A 218 3.90 8.52 -15.95
N VAL A 219 5.14 8.06 -15.80
CA VAL A 219 5.56 7.12 -14.77
C VAL A 219 5.71 7.79 -13.40
N ALA A 220 6.46 8.92 -13.32
CA ALA A 220 6.79 9.54 -12.04
C ALA A 220 5.57 9.97 -11.21
N SER A 221 4.51 10.46 -11.86
CA SER A 221 3.28 10.85 -11.18
C SER A 221 2.54 9.65 -10.59
N GLN A 222 2.52 8.53 -11.31
CA GLN A 222 1.92 7.29 -10.81
C GLN A 222 2.77 6.68 -9.69
N GLU A 223 4.10 6.66 -9.84
CA GLU A 223 5.03 6.16 -8.85
C GLU A 223 4.89 6.91 -7.52
N ALA A 224 4.79 8.23 -7.57
CA ALA A 224 4.65 9.05 -6.36
C ALA A 224 3.41 8.70 -5.54
N VAL A 225 2.24 8.56 -6.18
CA VAL A 225 1.01 8.22 -5.45
C VAL A 225 0.97 6.75 -5.09
N LYS A 226 1.52 5.86 -5.92
CA LYS A 226 1.67 4.42 -5.66
C LYS A 226 2.33 4.16 -4.31
N LEU A 227 3.39 4.90 -4.00
CA LEU A 227 4.17 4.71 -2.77
C LEU A 227 3.55 5.44 -1.58
N LEU A 228 3.21 6.73 -1.70
CA LEU A 228 2.60 7.50 -0.62
C LEU A 228 1.21 7.02 -0.24
N GLY A 229 0.46 6.48 -1.20
CA GLY A 229 -0.85 5.87 -0.99
C GLY A 229 -0.80 4.39 -0.58
N THR A 230 0.39 3.81 -0.46
CA THR A 230 0.61 2.37 -0.22
C THR A 230 -0.19 1.48 -1.18
N ASN A 231 -0.24 1.88 -2.44
CA ASN A 231 -1.00 1.20 -3.49
C ASN A 231 -0.24 0.01 -4.10
N GLY A 232 1.00 0.26 -4.56
CA GLY A 232 1.93 -0.73 -5.05
C GLY A 232 1.81 -1.15 -6.50
N GLY A 233 0.68 -0.96 -7.16
CA GLY A 233 0.53 -1.20 -8.60
C GLY A 233 1.28 -0.15 -9.42
N GLY A 234 2.27 -0.56 -10.23
CA GLY A 234 3.14 0.31 -10.99
C GLY A 234 2.77 0.44 -12.47
N PHE A 235 3.48 1.32 -13.15
CA PHE A 235 3.39 1.49 -14.60
C PHE A 235 3.97 0.26 -15.32
N PHE A 236 5.15 -0.19 -14.86
CA PHE A 236 5.85 -1.35 -15.41
C PHE A 236 5.48 -2.65 -14.68
N ASN A 237 5.53 -3.76 -15.41
CA ASN A 237 5.24 -5.09 -14.83
C ASN A 237 6.20 -5.47 -13.70
N VAL A 238 7.50 -5.18 -13.87
CA VAL A 238 8.52 -5.44 -12.84
C VAL A 238 8.52 -4.42 -11.71
N ASN A 239 7.63 -3.43 -11.77
CA ASN A 239 7.39 -2.46 -10.71
C ASN A 239 8.66 -1.66 -10.36
N SER A 240 8.91 -1.39 -9.08
CA SER A 240 10.10 -0.64 -8.61
C SER A 240 11.45 -1.36 -8.83
N ALA A 241 11.47 -2.52 -9.46
CA ALA A 241 12.68 -3.12 -10.04
C ALA A 241 13.00 -2.55 -11.43
N HIS A 242 12.08 -1.80 -12.07
CA HIS A 242 12.35 -1.16 -13.36
C HIS A 242 13.21 0.09 -13.19
N PRO A 243 14.27 0.28 -14.00
CA PRO A 243 15.13 1.46 -13.91
C PRO A 243 14.41 2.80 -14.09
N PHE A 244 13.27 2.82 -14.78
CA PHE A 244 12.47 4.03 -15.00
C PHE A 244 11.44 4.31 -13.89
N GLU A 245 11.25 3.40 -12.95
CA GLU A 245 10.50 3.68 -11.72
C GLU A 245 11.46 4.02 -10.57
N ASN A 246 12.54 3.26 -10.41
CA ASN A 246 13.50 3.36 -9.31
C ASN A 246 14.95 3.36 -9.83
N PRO A 247 15.46 4.50 -10.33
CA PRO A 247 16.75 4.57 -11.02
C PRO A 247 17.97 4.53 -10.10
N THR A 248 17.89 4.98 -8.85
CA THR A 248 19.07 5.22 -8.00
C THR A 248 18.91 4.62 -6.60
N PRO A 249 20.00 4.37 -5.84
CA PRO A 249 19.90 3.98 -4.44
C PRO A 249 19.15 4.99 -3.55
N LEU A 250 19.19 6.27 -3.92
CA LEU A 250 18.45 7.31 -3.21
C LEU A 250 16.95 7.20 -3.46
N THR A 251 16.52 6.92 -4.71
CA THR A 251 15.11 6.66 -5.00
C THR A 251 14.63 5.43 -4.26
N ASN A 252 15.36 4.32 -4.27
CA ASN A 252 15.01 3.10 -3.55
C ASN A 252 14.81 3.34 -2.04
N PHE A 253 15.68 4.12 -1.42
CA PHE A 253 15.56 4.48 -0.01
C PHE A 253 14.33 5.36 0.27
N LEU A 254 14.10 6.39 -0.56
CA LEU A 254 12.99 7.32 -0.40
C LEU A 254 11.65 6.68 -0.79
N GLU A 255 11.62 5.73 -1.70
CA GLU A 255 10.44 4.90 -1.99
C GLU A 255 10.01 4.11 -0.76
N ALA A 256 10.93 3.38 -0.14
CA ALA A 256 10.65 2.68 1.11
C ALA A 256 10.18 3.64 2.22
N LEU A 257 10.77 4.84 2.31
CA LEU A 257 10.37 5.85 3.29
C LEU A 257 8.97 6.41 3.00
N ALA A 258 8.64 6.65 1.72
CA ALA A 258 7.33 7.17 1.30
C ALA A 258 6.19 6.22 1.68
N ILE A 259 6.41 4.90 1.58
CA ILE A 259 5.43 3.88 1.99
C ILE A 259 5.04 4.04 3.47
N PHE A 260 5.98 4.31 4.36
CA PHE A 260 5.71 4.43 5.80
C PHE A 260 5.38 5.85 6.27
N ALA A 261 5.55 6.86 5.43
CA ALA A 261 5.45 8.27 5.82
C ALA A 261 4.08 8.63 6.42
N ILE A 262 2.99 8.38 5.70
CA ILE A 262 1.63 8.68 6.18
C ILE A 262 1.20 7.72 7.30
N PRO A 263 1.40 6.39 7.19
CA PRO A 263 1.07 5.45 8.26
C PRO A 263 1.67 5.82 9.62
N THR A 264 2.94 6.18 9.68
CA THR A 264 3.59 6.63 10.93
C THR A 264 3.01 7.94 11.44
N GLY A 265 2.70 8.89 10.55
CA GLY A 265 2.04 10.14 10.90
C GLY A 265 0.65 9.94 11.52
N LEU A 266 -0.09 8.90 11.10
CA LEU A 266 -1.40 8.57 11.67
C LEU A 266 -1.32 8.17 13.14
N THR A 267 -0.28 7.45 13.57
CA THR A 267 -0.09 7.11 15.00
C THR A 267 0.11 8.36 15.84
N TYR A 268 0.90 9.32 15.35
CA TYR A 268 1.11 10.60 16.04
C TYR A 268 -0.17 11.44 16.08
N ALA A 269 -0.91 11.53 14.96
CA ALA A 269 -2.18 12.24 14.88
C ALA A 269 -3.22 11.67 15.87
N PHE A 270 -3.27 10.34 16.00
CA PHE A 270 -4.13 9.67 16.97
C PHE A 270 -3.84 10.13 18.40
N GLY A 271 -2.58 10.08 18.83
CA GLY A 271 -2.19 10.53 20.17
C GLY A 271 -2.60 11.98 20.45
N ARG A 272 -2.52 12.85 19.44
CA ARG A 272 -2.99 14.25 19.51
C ARG A 272 -4.52 14.35 19.65
N MET A 273 -5.24 13.54 18.88
CA MET A 273 -6.71 13.57 18.88
C MET A 273 -7.32 13.07 20.18
N VAL A 274 -6.76 12.02 20.78
CA VAL A 274 -7.24 11.47 22.05
C VAL A 274 -6.72 12.21 23.27
N GLY A 275 -5.87 13.23 23.10
CA GLY A 275 -5.30 14.01 24.22
C GLY A 275 -4.19 13.30 25.00
N HIS A 276 -3.77 12.12 24.56
CA HIS A 276 -2.76 11.29 25.21
C HIS A 276 -1.65 10.92 24.23
N GLN A 277 -0.67 11.83 24.05
CA GLN A 277 0.39 11.64 23.05
C GLN A 277 1.24 10.37 23.27
N ARG A 278 1.31 9.88 24.50
CA ARG A 278 2.01 8.62 24.82
C ARG A 278 1.42 7.42 24.10
N GLU A 279 0.09 7.37 23.89
CA GLU A 279 -0.57 6.29 23.16
C GLU A 279 -0.12 6.23 21.70
N GLY A 280 -0.06 7.38 21.03
CA GLY A 280 0.43 7.45 19.67
C GLY A 280 1.87 6.95 19.53
N TRP A 281 2.74 7.35 20.46
CA TRP A 281 4.13 6.90 20.47
C TRP A 281 4.27 5.43 20.88
N MET A 282 3.42 4.92 21.76
CA MET A 282 3.40 3.50 22.13
C MET A 282 3.03 2.63 20.93
N LEU A 283 1.99 2.99 20.18
CA LEU A 283 1.63 2.30 18.93
C LEU A 283 2.80 2.31 17.94
N TRP A 284 3.44 3.47 17.74
CA TRP A 284 4.60 3.61 16.88
C TRP A 284 5.75 2.69 17.30
N GLN A 285 6.04 2.61 18.61
CA GLN A 285 7.11 1.76 19.15
C GLN A 285 6.82 0.27 18.97
N VAL A 286 5.59 -0.17 19.20
CA VAL A 286 5.18 -1.57 18.99
C VAL A 286 5.32 -1.95 17.52
N MET A 287 4.79 -1.12 16.61
CA MET A 287 4.92 -1.35 15.17
C MET A 287 6.39 -1.34 14.74
N GLY A 288 7.20 -0.39 15.25
CA GLY A 288 8.63 -0.30 14.96
C GLY A 288 9.41 -1.51 15.46
N ALA A 289 9.09 -2.03 16.64
CA ALA A 289 9.72 -3.23 17.17
C ALA A 289 9.40 -4.48 16.31
N LEU A 290 8.14 -4.63 15.91
CA LEU A 290 7.74 -5.71 15.00
C LEU A 290 8.42 -5.60 13.64
N PHE A 291 8.56 -4.38 13.11
CA PHE A 291 9.27 -4.12 11.87
C PHE A 291 10.75 -4.51 11.95
N VAL A 292 11.45 -4.09 13.01
CA VAL A 292 12.86 -4.42 13.22
C VAL A 292 13.05 -5.93 13.36
N LEU A 293 12.15 -6.61 14.06
CA LEU A 293 12.17 -8.07 14.18
C LEU A 293 12.03 -8.74 12.80
N ALA A 294 11.03 -8.34 12.02
CA ALA A 294 10.78 -8.87 10.69
C ALA A 294 11.96 -8.61 9.74
N PHE A 295 12.46 -7.36 9.71
CA PHE A 295 13.63 -7.00 8.91
C PHE A 295 14.87 -7.81 9.27
N THR A 296 15.14 -7.97 10.56
CA THR A 296 16.31 -8.75 11.03
C THR A 296 16.21 -10.22 10.62
N ALA A 297 15.03 -10.82 10.78
CA ALA A 297 14.77 -12.19 10.34
C ALA A 297 14.93 -12.34 8.82
N PHE A 298 14.39 -11.39 8.04
CA PHE A 298 14.49 -11.38 6.58
C PHE A 298 15.95 -11.30 6.11
N VAL A 299 16.70 -10.30 6.59
CA VAL A 299 18.11 -10.13 6.21
C VAL A 299 18.96 -11.33 6.63
N TYR A 300 18.74 -11.85 7.81
CA TYR A 300 19.49 -13.01 8.30
C TYR A 300 19.33 -14.19 7.34
N THR A 301 18.12 -14.50 6.93
CA THR A 301 17.83 -15.63 6.06
C THR A 301 18.34 -15.42 4.64
N GLU A 302 18.18 -14.21 4.06
CA GLU A 302 18.72 -13.90 2.73
C GLU A 302 20.26 -13.89 2.69
N SER A 303 20.91 -13.55 3.81
CA SER A 303 22.38 -13.52 3.89
C SER A 303 23.04 -14.90 4.02
N THR A 304 22.28 -15.96 4.28
CA THR A 304 22.82 -17.33 4.37
C THR A 304 23.04 -18.00 3.02
N GLY A 305 22.46 -17.45 1.95
CA GLY A 305 22.51 -18.04 0.61
C GLY A 305 21.61 -19.27 0.47
N ASN A 306 21.56 -19.83 -0.74
CA ASN A 306 20.74 -21.01 -1.02
C ASN A 306 21.52 -22.31 -0.82
N PRO A 307 21.17 -23.16 0.16
CA PRO A 307 21.89 -24.42 0.43
C PRO A 307 21.91 -25.39 -0.77
N LEU A 308 20.89 -25.37 -1.63
CA LEU A 308 20.84 -26.22 -2.83
C LEU A 308 21.86 -25.77 -3.87
N LEU A 309 22.04 -24.44 -4.04
CA LEU A 309 23.07 -23.91 -4.93
C LEU A 309 24.48 -24.17 -4.39
N GLN A 310 24.67 -24.03 -3.07
CA GLN A 310 25.93 -24.34 -2.40
C GLN A 310 26.32 -25.82 -2.58
N ALA A 311 25.34 -26.73 -2.52
CA ALA A 311 25.57 -28.16 -2.69
C ALA A 311 26.10 -28.54 -4.08
N ILE A 312 25.84 -27.71 -5.12
CA ILE A 312 26.36 -27.90 -6.48
C ILE A 312 27.60 -27.02 -6.79
N GLY A 313 28.19 -26.41 -5.74
CA GLY A 313 29.42 -25.61 -5.84
C GLY A 313 29.22 -24.14 -6.21
N ALA A 314 27.98 -23.63 -6.25
CA ALA A 314 27.71 -22.20 -6.41
C ALA A 314 27.83 -21.50 -5.07
N GLU A 315 28.94 -20.79 -4.86
CA GLU A 315 29.18 -20.03 -3.63
C GLU A 315 28.56 -18.63 -3.69
N GLY A 316 28.16 -18.09 -2.52
CA GLY A 316 27.70 -16.73 -2.37
C GLY A 316 26.20 -16.58 -2.13
N LEU A 317 25.71 -15.35 -2.33
CA LEU A 317 24.30 -14.99 -2.13
C LEU A 317 23.47 -15.40 -3.35
N SER A 318 22.21 -15.76 -3.10
CA SER A 318 21.24 -15.96 -4.19
C SER A 318 20.79 -14.61 -4.73
N TRP A 319 21.15 -14.28 -5.96
CA TRP A 319 20.75 -13.06 -6.64
C TRP A 319 19.58 -13.26 -7.62
N GLU A 320 19.07 -14.47 -7.75
CA GLU A 320 17.91 -14.73 -8.57
C GLU A 320 16.73 -13.87 -8.08
N GLY A 321 16.04 -13.24 -9.04
CA GLY A 321 14.88 -12.40 -8.79
C GLY A 321 15.15 -11.13 -7.95
N LYS A 322 16.41 -10.76 -7.74
CA LYS A 322 16.82 -9.56 -7.00
C LYS A 322 17.42 -8.52 -7.94
N ASP A 323 17.06 -7.26 -7.72
CA ASP A 323 17.63 -6.15 -8.49
C ASP A 323 19.11 -5.94 -8.10
N ALA A 324 20.01 -6.36 -8.98
CA ALA A 324 21.46 -6.32 -8.75
C ALA A 324 22.06 -4.90 -8.67
N ARG A 325 21.27 -3.85 -8.94
CA ARG A 325 21.72 -2.45 -8.79
C ARG A 325 21.80 -2.02 -7.33
N PHE A 326 21.13 -2.74 -6.42
CA PHE A 326 21.04 -2.43 -5.00
C PHE A 326 21.68 -3.52 -4.15
N ASP A 327 22.20 -3.14 -2.98
CA ASP A 327 22.73 -4.12 -2.02
C ASP A 327 21.60 -4.91 -1.33
N LEU A 328 21.97 -6.07 -0.77
CA LEU A 328 21.01 -6.95 -0.10
C LEU A 328 20.29 -6.26 1.08
N GLY A 329 20.94 -5.35 1.79
CA GLY A 329 20.33 -4.60 2.89
C GLY A 329 19.22 -3.67 2.40
N ALA A 330 19.46 -2.94 1.32
CA ALA A 330 18.49 -2.06 0.68
C ALA A 330 17.28 -2.84 0.12
N LEU A 331 17.53 -3.97 -0.55
CA LEU A 331 16.49 -4.85 -1.08
C LEU A 331 15.65 -5.49 0.04
N SER A 332 16.30 -5.93 1.11
CA SER A 332 15.62 -6.48 2.29
C SER A 332 14.76 -5.43 3.00
N LEU A 333 15.25 -4.18 3.10
CA LEU A 333 14.50 -3.05 3.64
C LEU A 333 13.24 -2.81 2.81
N PHE A 334 13.40 -2.70 1.50
CA PHE A 334 12.27 -2.46 0.59
C PHE A 334 11.23 -3.59 0.69
N SER A 335 11.67 -4.85 0.64
CA SER A 335 10.77 -6.02 0.71
C SER A 335 10.03 -6.11 2.05
N THR A 336 10.71 -5.81 3.17
CA THR A 336 10.06 -5.81 4.49
C THR A 336 9.09 -4.65 4.65
N VAL A 337 9.43 -3.45 4.16
CA VAL A 337 8.57 -2.27 4.21
C VAL A 337 7.30 -2.51 3.38
N THR A 338 7.44 -2.94 2.13
CA THR A 338 6.30 -3.12 1.23
C THR A 338 5.31 -4.17 1.72
N THR A 339 5.80 -5.30 2.29
CA THR A 339 4.94 -6.36 2.81
C THR A 339 4.35 -6.04 4.18
N SER A 340 5.03 -5.21 4.98
CA SER A 340 4.47 -4.66 6.22
C SER A 340 3.29 -3.72 5.98
N ALA A 341 3.35 -2.95 4.91
CA ALA A 341 2.35 -1.96 4.53
C ALA A 341 1.33 -2.49 3.51
N SER A 342 1.50 -3.74 3.02
CA SER A 342 0.74 -4.26 1.88
C SER A 342 0.76 -3.34 0.67
N CYS A 343 1.86 -2.62 0.48
CA CYS A 343 2.00 -1.67 -0.62
C CYS A 343 2.00 -2.39 -1.97
N GLY A 344 2.75 -3.50 -2.08
CA GLY A 344 2.85 -4.27 -3.32
C GLY A 344 3.94 -3.79 -4.28
N ALA A 345 4.57 -2.63 -4.04
CA ALA A 345 5.76 -2.23 -4.76
C ALA A 345 6.90 -3.22 -4.50
N VAL A 346 7.62 -3.63 -5.54
CA VAL A 346 8.65 -4.68 -5.42
C VAL A 346 9.94 -4.29 -6.12
N ALA A 347 11.06 -4.59 -5.49
CA ALA A 347 12.40 -4.58 -6.04
C ALA A 347 13.05 -5.99 -6.00
N VAL A 348 12.30 -6.97 -5.48
CA VAL A 348 12.68 -8.37 -5.38
C VAL A 348 11.48 -9.24 -5.78
N MET A 349 11.71 -10.24 -6.61
CA MET A 349 10.69 -11.25 -6.92
C MET A 349 10.45 -12.11 -5.67
N HIS A 350 9.25 -12.05 -5.11
CA HIS A 350 8.94 -12.75 -3.85
C HIS A 350 9.01 -14.28 -3.98
N ASP A 351 8.78 -14.81 -5.19
CA ASP A 351 8.91 -16.25 -5.46
C ASP A 351 10.36 -16.76 -5.43
N SER A 352 11.34 -15.85 -5.58
CA SER A 352 12.78 -16.15 -5.53
C SER A 352 13.41 -15.91 -4.14
N LEU A 353 12.60 -15.59 -3.13
CA LEU A 353 13.07 -15.45 -1.76
C LEU A 353 13.45 -16.79 -1.15
N MET A 354 14.37 -16.76 -0.21
CA MET A 354 14.65 -17.93 0.65
C MET A 354 13.38 -18.32 1.43
N PRO A 355 13.15 -19.61 1.70
CA PRO A 355 11.89 -20.08 2.29
C PRO A 355 11.48 -19.35 3.57
N LEU A 356 12.44 -19.05 4.46
CA LEU A 356 12.14 -18.31 5.71
C LEU A 356 11.89 -16.82 5.46
N SER A 357 12.55 -16.19 4.49
CA SER A 357 12.25 -14.81 4.11
C SER A 357 10.87 -14.70 3.49
N GLY A 358 10.50 -15.66 2.64
CA GLY A 358 9.14 -15.76 2.10
C GLY A 358 8.10 -15.99 3.20
N MET A 359 8.43 -16.76 4.24
CA MET A 359 7.57 -16.90 5.42
C MET A 359 7.41 -15.57 6.15
N VAL A 360 8.48 -14.77 6.33
CA VAL A 360 8.39 -13.45 6.98
C VAL A 360 7.43 -12.53 6.22
N THR A 361 7.55 -12.45 4.89
CA THR A 361 6.66 -11.62 4.08
C THR A 361 5.20 -12.09 4.17
N MET A 362 4.95 -13.40 4.11
CA MET A 362 3.60 -13.96 4.26
C MET A 362 3.01 -13.69 5.66
N VAL A 363 3.82 -13.81 6.73
CA VAL A 363 3.36 -13.52 8.10
C VAL A 363 2.98 -12.04 8.24
N LEU A 364 3.77 -11.12 7.68
CA LEU A 364 3.44 -9.68 7.71
C LEU A 364 2.10 -9.39 7.03
N MET A 365 1.83 -9.99 5.89
CA MET A 365 0.54 -9.87 5.20
C MET A 365 -0.61 -10.51 5.99
N GLN A 366 -0.41 -11.71 6.56
CA GLN A 366 -1.42 -12.42 7.34
C GLN A 366 -1.76 -11.74 8.67
N LEU A 367 -0.83 -10.97 9.25
CA LEU A 367 -1.12 -10.11 10.41
C LEU A 367 -2.14 -9.00 10.10
N GLY A 368 -2.53 -8.83 8.84
CA GLY A 368 -3.49 -7.83 8.41
C GLY A 368 -2.86 -6.44 8.23
N GLU A 369 -1.59 -6.40 7.85
CA GLU A 369 -0.91 -5.15 7.45
C GLU A 369 -0.86 -4.11 8.57
N VAL A 370 -0.53 -4.55 9.77
CA VAL A 370 -0.58 -3.70 10.97
C VAL A 370 0.77 -3.13 11.38
N VAL A 371 1.86 -3.53 10.72
CA VAL A 371 3.22 -3.06 11.04
C VAL A 371 3.50 -1.77 10.27
N PHE A 372 3.18 -0.64 10.84
CA PHE A 372 2.85 0.65 10.25
C PHE A 372 1.68 0.53 9.25
N GLY A 373 1.75 -0.44 8.39
CA GLY A 373 0.68 -0.92 7.53
C GLY A 373 0.31 0.03 6.39
N GLY A 374 -0.72 -0.31 5.66
CA GLY A 374 -1.29 0.54 4.63
C GLY A 374 -1.88 1.83 5.19
N VAL A 375 -2.03 2.85 4.34
CA VAL A 375 -2.55 4.17 4.75
C VAL A 375 -3.96 4.06 5.35
N GLY A 376 -4.06 4.16 6.65
CA GLY A 376 -5.27 3.91 7.43
C GLY A 376 -5.38 2.48 7.92
N ALA A 377 -5.25 1.46 7.05
CA ALA A 377 -5.42 0.05 7.38
C ALA A 377 -4.52 -0.41 8.53
N GLY A 378 -3.24 -0.10 8.46
CA GLY A 378 -2.32 -0.44 9.53
C GLY A 378 -2.69 0.16 10.87
N PHE A 379 -3.13 1.42 10.88
CA PHE A 379 -3.55 2.09 12.09
C PHE A 379 -4.79 1.44 12.72
N TYR A 380 -5.89 1.27 11.98
CA TYR A 380 -7.10 0.70 12.58
C TYR A 380 -6.95 -0.80 12.89
N GLY A 381 -6.16 -1.54 12.12
CA GLY A 381 -5.82 -2.92 12.44
C GLY A 381 -5.06 -3.04 13.76
N MET A 382 -4.03 -2.20 13.97
CA MET A 382 -3.28 -2.17 15.24
C MET A 382 -4.17 -1.75 16.43
N ILE A 383 -5.11 -0.82 16.25
CA ILE A 383 -6.07 -0.44 17.29
C ILE A 383 -6.96 -1.64 17.68
N VAL A 384 -7.42 -2.44 16.70
CA VAL A 384 -8.18 -3.67 16.98
C VAL A 384 -7.34 -4.63 17.83
N MET A 385 -6.06 -4.85 17.49
CA MET A 385 -5.14 -5.67 18.27
C MET A 385 -4.93 -5.11 19.69
N ALA A 386 -4.78 -3.78 19.83
CA ALA A 386 -4.65 -3.13 21.14
C ALA A 386 -5.90 -3.33 22.00
N VAL A 387 -7.09 -3.21 21.42
CA VAL A 387 -8.37 -3.46 22.14
C VAL A 387 -8.44 -4.90 22.64
N ILE A 388 -8.06 -5.88 21.82
CA ILE A 388 -8.03 -7.30 22.21
C ILE A 388 -7.02 -7.53 23.33
N ALA A 389 -5.81 -6.98 23.19
CA ALA A 389 -4.75 -7.11 24.20
C ALA A 389 -5.16 -6.51 25.55
N VAL A 390 -5.74 -5.31 25.54
CA VAL A 390 -6.26 -4.65 26.76
C VAL A 390 -7.40 -5.45 27.39
N PHE A 391 -8.30 -6.01 26.57
CA PHE A 391 -9.38 -6.86 27.07
C PHE A 391 -8.84 -8.09 27.80
N ILE A 392 -7.93 -8.84 27.19
CA ILE A 392 -7.33 -10.04 27.78
C ILE A 392 -6.57 -9.68 29.06
N ALA A 393 -5.70 -8.66 29.00
CA ALA A 393 -4.92 -8.22 30.15
C ALA A 393 -5.80 -7.76 31.32
N SER A 394 -6.90 -7.04 31.03
CA SER A 394 -7.85 -6.59 32.05
C SER A 394 -8.55 -7.76 32.74
N LEU A 395 -8.96 -8.78 31.98
CA LEU A 395 -9.58 -9.99 32.54
C LEU A 395 -8.61 -10.77 33.43
N MET A 396 -7.33 -10.87 33.03
CA MET A 396 -6.29 -11.55 33.83
C MET A 396 -6.06 -10.88 35.18
N VAL A 397 -6.21 -9.56 35.26
CA VAL A 397 -6.04 -8.77 36.50
C VAL A 397 -7.37 -8.61 37.26
N GLY A 398 -8.49 -9.10 36.73
CA GLY A 398 -9.80 -8.99 37.34
C GLY A 398 -10.39 -7.58 37.32
N ARG A 399 -10.00 -6.75 36.34
CA ARG A 399 -10.52 -5.39 36.15
C ARG A 399 -11.51 -5.33 34.99
N THR A 400 -12.42 -4.34 35.02
CA THR A 400 -13.27 -4.05 33.86
C THR A 400 -12.42 -3.60 32.67
N PRO A 401 -12.53 -4.25 31.52
CA PRO A 401 -11.77 -3.85 30.32
C PRO A 401 -12.16 -2.44 29.87
N GLU A 402 -11.17 -1.56 29.75
CA GLU A 402 -11.34 -0.18 29.33
C GLU A 402 -10.13 0.27 28.50
N TYR A 403 -10.38 0.95 27.39
CA TYR A 403 -9.33 1.56 26.57
C TYR A 403 -9.68 3.04 26.31
N LEU A 404 -8.76 3.94 26.64
CA LEU A 404 -8.91 5.40 26.49
C LEU A 404 -10.22 5.97 27.07
N GLY A 405 -10.60 5.52 28.28
CA GLY A 405 -11.83 5.95 28.95
C GLY A 405 -13.11 5.35 28.37
N LYS A 406 -13.01 4.40 27.44
CA LYS A 406 -14.15 3.69 26.86
C LYS A 406 -14.17 2.24 27.29
N LYS A 407 -15.29 1.82 27.87
CA LYS A 407 -15.50 0.44 28.30
C LYS A 407 -15.59 -0.48 27.09
N ILE A 408 -14.87 -1.60 27.14
CA ILE A 408 -14.90 -2.65 26.10
C ILE A 408 -15.98 -3.67 26.52
N THR A 409 -17.09 -3.70 25.79
CA THR A 409 -18.20 -4.62 26.03
C THR A 409 -18.03 -5.90 25.20
N PRO A 410 -18.82 -6.98 25.49
CA PRO A 410 -18.81 -8.19 24.66
C PRO A 410 -19.14 -7.94 23.17
N LYS A 411 -19.86 -6.86 22.86
CA LYS A 411 -20.18 -6.50 21.46
C LYS A 411 -18.95 -6.02 20.73
N GLU A 412 -18.17 -5.11 21.31
CA GLU A 412 -16.91 -4.63 20.72
C GLU A 412 -15.91 -5.79 20.56
N MET A 413 -15.85 -6.69 21.54
CA MET A 413 -14.98 -7.87 21.43
C MET A 413 -15.38 -8.84 20.31
N LYS A 414 -16.69 -9.08 20.10
CA LYS A 414 -17.15 -9.90 18.99
C LYS A 414 -16.76 -9.26 17.64
N LEU A 415 -16.90 -7.95 17.50
CA LEU A 415 -16.52 -7.23 16.28
C LEU A 415 -15.01 -7.24 16.08
N ALA A 416 -14.22 -7.03 17.12
CA ALA A 416 -12.77 -7.09 17.07
C ALA A 416 -12.28 -8.50 16.69
N ALA A 417 -12.82 -9.54 17.28
CA ALA A 417 -12.50 -10.93 16.94
C ALA A 417 -12.88 -11.26 15.49
N LEU A 418 -14.06 -10.81 15.02
CA LEU A 418 -14.49 -11.01 13.64
C LEU A 418 -13.54 -10.31 12.65
N THR A 419 -13.12 -9.08 12.95
CA THR A 419 -12.16 -8.33 12.13
C THR A 419 -10.83 -9.10 12.02
N MET A 420 -10.30 -9.61 13.14
CA MET A 420 -9.07 -10.39 13.14
C MET A 420 -9.17 -11.71 12.37
N LEU A 421 -10.32 -12.38 12.41
CA LEU A 421 -10.53 -13.66 11.75
C LEU A 421 -10.81 -13.52 10.24
N THR A 422 -11.29 -12.36 9.79
CA THR A 422 -11.67 -12.15 8.38
C THR A 422 -10.49 -12.33 7.44
N VAL A 423 -9.34 -11.71 7.72
CA VAL A 423 -8.15 -11.77 6.85
C VAL A 423 -7.60 -13.20 6.75
N PRO A 424 -7.27 -13.90 7.87
CA PRO A 424 -6.80 -15.29 7.79
C PRO A 424 -7.80 -16.22 7.10
N PHE A 425 -9.10 -16.05 7.35
CA PHE A 425 -10.12 -16.86 6.70
C PHE A 425 -10.10 -16.71 5.18
N ILE A 426 -10.08 -15.48 4.67
CA ILE A 426 -10.06 -15.21 3.22
C ILE A 426 -8.76 -15.74 2.60
N VAL A 427 -7.61 -15.52 3.25
CA VAL A 427 -6.32 -16.01 2.77
C VAL A 427 -6.29 -17.53 2.69
N LEU A 428 -6.72 -18.23 3.73
CA LEU A 428 -6.74 -19.69 3.76
C LEU A 428 -7.73 -20.28 2.76
N ALA A 429 -8.94 -19.72 2.67
CA ALA A 429 -9.96 -20.17 1.72
C ALA A 429 -9.49 -19.97 0.27
N GLY A 430 -8.97 -18.79 -0.08
CA GLY A 430 -8.45 -18.51 -1.42
C GLY A 430 -7.22 -19.34 -1.79
N THR A 431 -6.33 -19.62 -0.82
CA THR A 431 -5.17 -20.48 -1.04
C THR A 431 -5.59 -21.95 -1.26
N GLY A 432 -6.58 -22.42 -0.51
CA GLY A 432 -7.13 -23.76 -0.66
C GLY A 432 -7.75 -24.00 -2.03
N ASP A 433 -8.52 -23.03 -2.53
CA ASP A 433 -9.13 -23.09 -3.87
C ASP A 433 -8.06 -23.10 -4.99
N ARG A 434 -7.04 -22.25 -4.92
CA ARG A 434 -5.94 -22.24 -5.90
C ARG A 434 -5.18 -23.56 -5.98
N LYS A 435 -5.00 -24.26 -4.88
CA LYS A 435 -4.29 -25.54 -4.86
C LYS A 435 -5.08 -26.62 -5.61
N SER A 436 -6.40 -26.66 -5.45
CA SER A 436 -7.27 -27.59 -6.18
C SER A 436 -7.28 -27.30 -7.68
N THR A 437 -7.34 -26.03 -8.08
CA THR A 437 -7.36 -25.60 -9.48
C THR A 437 -6.03 -25.91 -10.19
N ARG A 438 -4.87 -25.71 -9.55
CA ARG A 438 -3.56 -26.09 -10.11
C ARG A 438 -3.39 -27.60 -10.26
N GLN A 439 -3.87 -28.41 -9.33
CA GLN A 439 -3.85 -29.87 -9.47
C GLN A 439 -4.69 -30.35 -10.66
N ASN A 440 -5.88 -29.79 -10.87
CA ASN A 440 -6.70 -30.12 -12.01
C ASN A 440 -6.07 -29.70 -13.35
N SER A 441 -5.39 -28.56 -13.42
CA SER A 441 -4.71 -28.11 -14.64
C SER A 441 -3.46 -28.95 -14.98
N SER A 442 -2.71 -29.42 -13.98
CA SER A 442 -1.56 -30.31 -14.20
C SER A 442 -1.98 -31.70 -14.69
N HIS A 443 -3.10 -32.22 -14.21
CA HIS A 443 -3.67 -33.48 -14.74
C HIS A 443 -4.16 -33.35 -16.20
N ASN A 444 -4.73 -32.20 -16.56
CA ASN A 444 -5.13 -31.96 -17.96
C ASN A 444 -3.96 -31.73 -18.91
N THR A 445 -2.81 -31.24 -18.44
CA THR A 445 -1.62 -31.04 -19.27
C THR A 445 -0.86 -32.35 -19.52
N THR A 446 -0.81 -33.23 -18.54
CA THR A 446 -0.21 -34.57 -18.70
C THR A 446 -1.02 -35.47 -19.63
N ALA A 447 -2.33 -35.27 -19.72
CA ALA A 447 -3.21 -36.02 -20.65
C ALA A 447 -3.10 -35.53 -22.11
N ARG A 448 -2.36 -34.44 -22.41
CA ARG A 448 -2.19 -33.84 -23.74
C ARG A 448 -0.79 -33.96 -24.32
N MET A 449 0.13 -34.68 -23.72
CA MET A 449 1.39 -35.00 -24.40
C MET A 449 1.10 -36.10 -25.47
N PRO A 450 1.29 -35.77 -26.75
CA PRO A 450 1.23 -36.85 -27.78
C PRO A 450 2.41 -37.76 -27.52
N SER A 451 2.15 -39.05 -27.46
CA SER A 451 3.19 -40.05 -27.59
C SER A 451 3.79 -39.88 -28.97
N SER A 452 4.88 -39.16 -29.07
CA SER A 452 5.74 -39.17 -30.26
C SER A 452 6.60 -40.40 -30.19
N ALA A 453 6.36 -41.29 -31.09
CA ALA A 453 7.28 -42.36 -31.47
C ALA A 453 8.64 -41.83 -31.92
#